data_77b72234a5e08baee0150b2c9bde2a71
#
_entry.id   77b72234a5e08baee0150b2c9bde2a71
#
_cell.length_a   1.000
_cell.length_b   1.000
_cell.length_c   1.000
_cell.angle_alpha   90.00
_cell.angle_beta   90.00
_cell.angle_gamma   90.00
#
_symmetry.space_group_name_H-M   'P 1'
#
loop_
_entity.id
_entity.type
_entity.pdbx_description
1 polymer ?
#
loop_
_entity_poly.entity_id
_entity_poly.type
_entity_poly.pdbx_seq_one_letter_code
_entity_poly.pdbx_strand_id
1 'polypeptide(L)'
;VEKKTGVWLERIRSLFEADGAKIEILQAEEHDEIMAVVQALTHFAYISIGAALKALDFDVQRSQRFMSPVYEIMIDFVGRILDQSPDLYASIQMNPKAALARQAFVAESMRLCEKADSGDTEGFKQTMRQAALHYGGTHEALQRSDRVINARIRDKERDKKSGGDQDD
;
A
#
# COMPACT_ATOMS: atom_id res chain seq x y z
N VAL A 1 -15.13 0.94 -27.60
CA VAL A 1 -13.85 1.67 -27.70
C VAL A 1 -13.09 1.20 -28.93
N GLU A 2 -12.90 -0.10 -29.14
CA GLU A 2 -12.14 -0.67 -30.28
C GLU A 2 -12.59 -0.21 -31.67
N LYS A 3 -13.91 -0.05 -31.87
CA LYS A 3 -14.44 0.41 -33.18
C LYS A 3 -14.16 1.87 -33.54
N LYS A 4 -13.75 2.70 -32.59
CA LYS A 4 -13.53 4.15 -32.80
C LYS A 4 -12.05 4.55 -32.82
N THR A 5 -11.15 3.74 -32.30
CA THR A 5 -9.75 4.09 -32.09
C THR A 5 -8.79 3.47 -33.11
N GLY A 6 -9.14 2.36 -33.74
CA GLY A 6 -8.42 1.76 -34.87
C GLY A 6 -6.88 1.86 -34.77
N VAL A 7 -6.27 2.45 -35.79
CA VAL A 7 -4.80 2.59 -35.94
C VAL A 7 -4.12 3.32 -34.77
N TRP A 8 -4.84 4.22 -34.05
CA TRP A 8 -4.28 4.95 -32.90
C TRP A 8 -4.08 4.08 -31.69
N LEU A 9 -4.95 3.12 -31.42
CA LEU A 9 -4.83 2.19 -30.30
C LEU A 9 -3.55 1.36 -30.46
N GLU A 10 -3.32 0.80 -31.66
CA GLU A 10 -2.13 0.02 -31.95
C GLU A 10 -0.84 0.85 -31.86
N ARG A 11 -0.86 2.10 -32.32
CA ARG A 11 0.31 2.99 -32.23
C ARG A 11 0.66 3.32 -30.78
N ILE A 12 -0.35 3.65 -29.96
CA ILE A 12 -0.17 3.95 -28.53
C ILE A 12 0.34 2.69 -27.81
N ARG A 13 -0.28 1.54 -28.08
CA ARG A 13 0.15 0.26 -27.53
C ARG A 13 1.62 -0.02 -27.83
N SER A 14 2.00 0.04 -29.10
CA SER A 14 3.39 -0.20 -29.54
C SER A 14 4.39 0.76 -28.89
N LEU A 15 4.01 2.02 -28.68
CA LEU A 15 4.86 3.02 -28.02
C LEU A 15 5.16 2.62 -26.57
N PHE A 16 4.12 2.27 -25.80
CA PHE A 16 4.30 1.87 -24.41
C PHE A 16 5.00 0.51 -24.26
N GLU A 17 4.71 -0.45 -25.15
CA GLU A 17 5.38 -1.76 -25.15
C GLU A 17 6.88 -1.62 -25.50
N ALA A 18 7.24 -0.67 -26.36
CA ALA A 18 8.65 -0.39 -26.67
C ALA A 18 9.44 0.13 -25.43
N ASP A 19 8.75 0.85 -24.52
CA ASP A 19 9.29 1.30 -23.24
C ASP A 19 9.21 0.23 -22.11
N GLY A 20 8.79 -1.01 -22.45
CA GLY A 20 8.73 -2.13 -21.52
C GLY A 20 7.45 -2.21 -20.70
N ALA A 21 6.42 -1.41 -21.01
CA ALA A 21 5.13 -1.49 -20.36
C ALA A 21 4.37 -2.76 -20.80
N LYS A 22 3.65 -3.38 -19.86
CA LYS A 22 2.67 -4.43 -20.15
C LYS A 22 1.30 -3.79 -20.31
N ILE A 23 0.69 -3.99 -21.45
CA ILE A 23 -0.63 -3.43 -21.76
C ILE A 23 -1.69 -4.49 -21.51
N GLU A 24 -2.62 -4.17 -20.61
CA GLU A 24 -3.82 -4.97 -20.33
C GLU A 24 -5.06 -4.25 -20.87
N ILE A 25 -5.91 -4.99 -21.56
CA ILE A 25 -7.17 -4.48 -22.10
C ILE A 25 -8.31 -5.04 -21.25
N LEU A 26 -8.97 -4.16 -20.53
CA LEU A 26 -10.06 -4.50 -19.60
C LEU A 26 -11.36 -3.81 -20.02
N GLN A 27 -12.49 -4.38 -19.61
CA GLN A 27 -13.75 -3.66 -19.61
C GLN A 27 -13.74 -2.63 -18.46
N ALA A 28 -14.51 -1.54 -18.60
CA ALA A 28 -14.51 -0.47 -17.61
C ALA A 28 -14.94 -0.97 -16.21
N GLU A 29 -15.94 -1.84 -16.18
CA GLU A 29 -16.44 -2.44 -14.94
C GLU A 29 -15.38 -3.31 -14.25
N GLU A 30 -14.65 -4.12 -15.00
CA GLU A 30 -13.58 -4.98 -14.50
C GLU A 30 -12.41 -4.12 -13.98
N HIS A 31 -12.03 -3.06 -14.71
CA HIS A 31 -11.04 -2.09 -14.25
C HIS A 31 -11.44 -1.48 -12.91
N ASP A 32 -12.68 -1.02 -12.78
CA ASP A 32 -13.17 -0.36 -11.56
C ASP A 32 -13.22 -1.33 -10.38
N GLU A 33 -13.53 -2.59 -10.59
CA GLU A 33 -13.49 -3.63 -9.55
C GLU A 33 -12.05 -3.89 -9.07
N ILE A 34 -11.10 -4.03 -9.98
CA ILE A 34 -9.69 -4.21 -9.64
C ILE A 34 -9.16 -2.97 -8.91
N MET A 35 -9.43 -1.77 -9.41
CA MET A 35 -8.95 -0.52 -8.82
C MET A 35 -9.61 -0.19 -7.48
N ALA A 36 -10.78 -0.74 -7.18
CA ALA A 36 -11.38 -0.65 -5.85
C ALA A 36 -10.49 -1.27 -4.76
N VAL A 37 -9.74 -2.32 -5.09
CA VAL A 37 -8.80 -2.98 -4.16
C VAL A 37 -7.39 -2.45 -4.34
N VAL A 38 -6.84 -2.51 -5.55
CA VAL A 38 -5.43 -2.18 -5.83
C VAL A 38 -5.13 -0.71 -5.51
N GLN A 39 -6.08 0.18 -5.76
CA GLN A 39 -5.88 1.61 -5.56
C GLN A 39 -6.67 2.15 -4.37
N ALA A 40 -8.00 2.05 -4.39
CA ALA A 40 -8.81 2.73 -3.40
C ALA A 40 -8.64 2.16 -1.99
N LEU A 41 -8.64 0.83 -1.82
CA LEU A 41 -8.43 0.20 -0.51
C LEU A 41 -7.01 0.47 0.02
N THR A 42 -5.99 0.38 -0.83
CA THR A 42 -4.60 0.68 -0.45
C THR A 42 -4.45 2.11 0.07
N HIS A 43 -4.97 3.09 -0.67
CA HIS A 43 -4.92 4.49 -0.23
C HIS A 43 -5.74 4.72 1.05
N PHE A 44 -6.94 4.12 1.14
CA PHE A 44 -7.77 4.20 2.33
C PHE A 44 -7.04 3.69 3.58
N ALA A 45 -6.33 2.57 3.48
CA ALA A 45 -5.56 2.01 4.59
C ALA A 45 -4.45 2.97 5.06
N TYR A 46 -3.66 3.53 4.15
CA TYR A 46 -2.59 4.48 4.51
C TYR A 46 -3.15 5.80 5.08
N ILE A 47 -4.21 6.34 4.50
CA ILE A 47 -4.89 7.55 5.04
C ILE A 47 -5.45 7.26 6.44
N SER A 48 -6.04 6.07 6.66
CA SER A 48 -6.56 5.65 7.97
C SER A 48 -5.46 5.53 9.02
N ILE A 49 -4.29 5.01 8.65
CA ILE A 49 -3.12 4.99 9.56
C ILE A 49 -2.72 6.41 9.93
N GLY A 50 -2.59 7.33 8.96
CA GLY A 50 -2.25 8.72 9.23
C GLY A 50 -3.29 9.42 10.12
N ALA A 51 -4.57 9.17 9.89
CA ALA A 51 -5.66 9.69 10.74
C ALA A 51 -5.61 9.10 12.17
N ALA A 52 -5.28 7.82 12.32
CA ALA A 52 -5.11 7.18 13.62
C ALA A 52 -3.92 7.76 14.38
N LEU A 53 -2.78 7.99 13.73
CA LEU A 53 -1.63 8.65 14.37
C LEU A 53 -1.98 10.06 14.87
N LYS A 54 -2.75 10.83 14.09
CA LYS A 54 -3.28 12.13 14.52
C LYS A 54 -4.22 12.00 15.73
N ALA A 55 -5.14 11.02 15.70
CA ALA A 55 -6.09 10.82 16.79
C ALA A 55 -5.40 10.42 18.11
N LEU A 56 -4.25 9.74 18.03
CA LEU A 56 -3.41 9.36 19.16
C LEU A 56 -2.46 10.48 19.62
N ASP A 57 -2.47 11.64 18.97
CA ASP A 57 -1.49 12.70 19.18
C ASP A 57 -0.03 12.17 19.14
N PHE A 58 0.21 11.23 18.21
CA PHE A 58 1.47 10.50 18.15
C PHE A 58 2.55 11.30 17.43
N ASP A 59 3.66 11.54 18.09
CA ASP A 59 4.82 12.23 17.53
C ASP A 59 5.59 11.32 16.57
N VAL A 60 5.29 11.44 15.29
CA VAL A 60 5.92 10.66 14.21
C VAL A 60 7.42 10.99 14.13
N GLN A 61 7.84 12.24 14.35
CA GLN A 61 9.25 12.64 14.29
C GLN A 61 10.06 11.98 15.42
N ARG A 62 9.48 11.96 16.61
CA ARG A 62 10.09 11.26 17.75
C ARG A 62 10.22 9.75 17.48
N SER A 63 9.26 9.15 16.78
CA SER A 63 9.28 7.72 16.47
C SER A 63 10.46 7.30 15.59
N GLN A 64 11.05 8.22 14.82
CA GLN A 64 12.21 7.95 13.96
C GLN A 64 13.39 7.32 14.71
N ARG A 65 13.50 7.59 16.02
CA ARG A 65 14.56 7.04 16.87
C ARG A 65 14.35 5.57 17.24
N PHE A 66 13.16 5.04 17.00
CA PHE A 66 12.74 3.68 17.41
C PHE A 66 12.22 2.84 16.24
N MET A 67 12.37 3.33 15.01
CA MET A 67 11.81 2.67 13.83
C MET A 67 12.50 1.34 13.51
N SER A 68 11.70 0.28 13.35
CA SER A 68 12.13 -0.86 12.56
C SER A 68 12.10 -0.52 11.07
N PRO A 69 12.88 -1.21 10.22
CA PRO A 69 12.84 -0.95 8.77
C PRO A 69 11.44 -1.10 8.15
N VAL A 70 10.63 -2.02 8.65
CA VAL A 70 9.24 -2.22 8.21
C VAL A 70 8.37 -1.01 8.56
N TYR A 71 8.46 -0.53 9.81
CA TYR A 71 7.71 0.64 10.25
C TYR A 71 8.11 1.89 9.45
N GLU A 72 9.41 2.08 9.21
CA GLU A 72 9.92 3.20 8.42
C GLU A 72 9.34 3.21 7.00
N ILE A 73 9.39 2.08 6.29
CA ILE A 73 8.82 1.96 4.94
C ILE A 73 7.32 2.27 4.96
N MET A 74 6.59 1.76 5.96
CA MET A 74 5.17 2.03 6.12
C MET A 74 4.90 3.53 6.32
N ILE A 75 5.64 4.20 7.20
CA ILE A 75 5.47 5.64 7.49
C ILE A 75 5.84 6.50 6.28
N ASP A 76 6.87 6.13 5.52
CA ASP A 76 7.22 6.80 4.27
C ASP A 76 6.06 6.74 3.26
N PHE A 77 5.37 5.60 3.14
CA PHE A 77 4.19 5.48 2.29
C PHE A 77 2.99 6.28 2.82
N VAL A 78 2.77 6.31 4.13
CA VAL A 78 1.74 7.18 4.74
C VAL A 78 2.04 8.64 4.40
N GLY A 79 3.27 9.11 4.64
CA GLY A 79 3.70 10.46 4.31
C GLY A 79 3.55 10.78 2.83
N ARG A 80 3.99 9.89 1.95
CA ARG A 80 3.84 10.03 0.50
C ARG A 80 2.38 10.25 0.06
N ILE A 81 1.44 9.51 0.65
CA ILE A 81 0.01 9.65 0.33
C ILE A 81 -0.53 10.98 0.87
N LEU A 82 -0.17 11.35 2.08
CA LEU A 82 -0.66 12.57 2.73
C LEU A 82 -0.08 13.87 2.14
N ASP A 83 1.06 13.81 1.46
CA ASP A 83 1.70 14.95 0.78
C ASP A 83 1.10 15.26 -0.60
N GLN A 84 0.20 14.41 -1.11
CA GLN A 84 -0.41 14.59 -2.42
C GLN A 84 -1.77 15.30 -2.33
N SER A 85 -2.36 15.59 -3.51
CA SER A 85 -3.64 16.30 -3.59
C SER A 85 -4.77 15.56 -2.89
N PRO A 86 -5.42 16.14 -1.87
CA PRO A 86 -6.60 15.55 -1.24
C PRO A 86 -7.76 15.33 -2.23
N ASP A 87 -7.91 16.20 -3.25
CA ASP A 87 -8.97 16.08 -4.26
C ASP A 87 -8.78 14.83 -5.13
N LEU A 88 -7.53 14.50 -5.46
CA LEU A 88 -7.22 13.27 -6.18
C LEU A 88 -7.67 12.05 -5.38
N TYR A 89 -7.27 11.97 -4.11
CA TYR A 89 -7.63 10.83 -3.27
C TYR A 89 -9.12 10.78 -2.94
N ALA A 90 -9.77 11.93 -2.75
CA ALA A 90 -11.22 11.98 -2.61
C ALA A 90 -11.92 11.41 -3.86
N SER A 91 -11.50 11.79 -5.06
CA SER A 91 -12.09 11.27 -6.31
C SER A 91 -11.89 9.76 -6.46
N ILE A 92 -10.71 9.22 -6.12
CA ILE A 92 -10.46 7.78 -6.11
C ILE A 92 -11.39 7.06 -5.12
N GLN A 93 -11.60 7.64 -3.94
CA GLN A 93 -12.49 7.07 -2.93
C GLN A 93 -13.98 7.13 -3.31
N MET A 94 -14.37 7.99 -4.26
CA MET A 94 -15.75 8.06 -4.77
C MET A 94 -16.07 6.97 -5.79
N ASN A 95 -15.13 6.10 -6.18
CA ASN A 95 -15.43 4.92 -6.97
C ASN A 95 -16.51 4.08 -6.26
N PRO A 96 -17.67 3.82 -6.88
CA PRO A 96 -18.76 3.05 -6.25
C PRO A 96 -18.35 1.65 -5.78
N LYS A 97 -17.44 1.01 -6.51
CA LYS A 97 -16.93 -0.33 -6.16
C LYS A 97 -16.03 -0.29 -4.91
N ALA A 98 -15.38 0.84 -4.63
CA ALA A 98 -14.52 1.01 -3.46
C ALA A 98 -15.29 0.95 -2.12
N ALA A 99 -16.59 1.21 -2.13
CA ALA A 99 -17.41 1.15 -0.92
C ALA A 99 -17.37 -0.23 -0.25
N LEU A 100 -17.50 -1.30 -1.02
CA LEU A 100 -17.44 -2.68 -0.51
C LEU A 100 -16.06 -3.02 0.05
N ALA A 101 -14.99 -2.62 -0.64
CA ALA A 101 -13.62 -2.86 -0.19
C ALA A 101 -13.34 -2.14 1.15
N ARG A 102 -13.77 -0.88 1.29
CA ARG A 102 -13.64 -0.14 2.57
C ARG A 102 -14.45 -0.77 3.69
N GLN A 103 -15.70 -1.17 3.41
CA GLN A 103 -16.55 -1.84 4.41
C GLN A 103 -15.93 -3.15 4.88
N ALA A 104 -15.39 -3.96 3.97
CA ALA A 104 -14.70 -5.19 4.33
C ALA A 104 -13.47 -4.89 5.21
N PHE A 105 -12.65 -3.91 4.85
CA PHE A 105 -11.48 -3.52 5.63
C PHE A 105 -11.86 -3.08 7.06
N VAL A 106 -12.86 -2.22 7.20
CA VAL A 106 -13.31 -1.74 8.51
C VAL A 106 -13.88 -2.90 9.33
N ALA A 107 -14.73 -3.74 8.73
CA ALA A 107 -15.33 -4.88 9.43
C ALA A 107 -14.27 -5.87 9.94
N GLU A 108 -13.28 -6.22 9.12
CA GLU A 108 -12.22 -7.13 9.55
C GLU A 108 -11.28 -6.48 10.58
N SER A 109 -11.01 -5.17 10.47
CA SER A 109 -10.25 -4.45 11.49
C SER A 109 -10.97 -4.45 12.84
N MET A 110 -12.29 -4.24 12.86
CA MET A 110 -13.10 -4.32 14.09
C MET A 110 -13.08 -5.72 14.69
N ARG A 111 -13.24 -6.78 13.89
CA ARG A 111 -13.16 -8.16 14.37
C ARG A 111 -11.79 -8.50 14.99
N LEU A 112 -10.71 -7.98 14.40
CA LEU A 112 -9.37 -8.15 14.95
C LEU A 112 -9.21 -7.41 16.28
N CYS A 113 -9.74 -6.18 16.39
CA CYS A 113 -9.79 -5.44 17.65
C CYS A 113 -10.54 -6.22 18.73
N GLU A 114 -11.77 -6.71 18.44
CA GLU A 114 -12.58 -7.48 19.38
C GLU A 114 -11.84 -8.72 19.91
N LYS A 115 -11.13 -9.43 19.02
CA LYS A 115 -10.31 -10.60 19.42
C LYS A 115 -9.15 -10.21 20.32
N ALA A 116 -8.46 -9.11 19.98
CA ALA A 116 -7.35 -8.61 20.79
C ALA A 116 -7.84 -8.14 22.18
N ASP A 117 -8.92 -7.37 22.23
CA ASP A 117 -9.49 -6.81 23.46
C ASP A 117 -10.05 -7.89 24.39
N SER A 118 -10.63 -8.95 23.82
CA SER A 118 -11.13 -10.11 24.60
C SER A 118 -10.04 -11.13 24.99
N GLY A 119 -8.80 -10.96 24.49
CA GLY A 119 -7.72 -11.92 24.71
C GLY A 119 -7.88 -13.23 23.92
N ASP A 120 -8.74 -13.25 22.89
CA ASP A 120 -8.94 -14.43 22.02
C ASP A 120 -7.73 -14.64 21.08
N THR A 121 -6.64 -15.08 21.67
CA THR A 121 -5.37 -15.33 20.96
C THR A 121 -5.52 -16.37 19.85
N GLU A 122 -6.28 -17.43 20.07
CA GLU A 122 -6.44 -18.48 19.06
C GLU A 122 -7.33 -18.01 17.88
N GLY A 123 -8.39 -17.28 18.14
CA GLY A 123 -9.21 -16.67 17.11
C GLY A 123 -8.43 -15.65 16.28
N PHE A 124 -7.55 -14.85 16.91
CA PHE A 124 -6.65 -13.94 16.21
C PHE A 124 -5.69 -14.68 15.27
N LYS A 125 -4.98 -15.70 15.78
CA LYS A 125 -4.08 -16.55 14.98
C LYS A 125 -4.81 -17.25 13.83
N GLN A 126 -6.04 -17.73 14.07
CA GLN A 126 -6.86 -18.35 13.04
C GLN A 126 -7.19 -17.38 11.93
N THR A 127 -7.56 -16.14 12.25
CA THR A 127 -7.77 -15.09 11.24
C THR A 127 -6.53 -14.87 10.39
N MET A 128 -5.34 -14.78 11.00
CA MET A 128 -4.07 -14.64 10.26
C MET A 128 -3.82 -15.84 9.34
N ARG A 129 -4.04 -17.08 9.82
CA ARG A 129 -3.84 -18.30 9.00
C ARG A 129 -4.78 -18.32 7.79
N GLN A 130 -6.05 -17.96 7.99
CA GLN A 130 -7.04 -17.92 6.91
C GLN A 130 -6.69 -16.85 5.88
N ALA A 131 -6.29 -15.67 6.33
CA ALA A 131 -5.81 -14.60 5.45
C ALA A 131 -4.57 -15.04 4.64
N ALA A 132 -3.61 -15.71 5.28
CA ALA A 132 -2.41 -16.23 4.62
C ALA A 132 -2.74 -17.30 3.56
N LEU A 133 -3.69 -18.19 3.84
CA LEU A 133 -4.17 -19.20 2.89
C LEU A 133 -4.83 -18.55 1.67
N HIS A 134 -5.67 -17.54 1.89
CA HIS A 134 -6.32 -16.79 0.81
C HIS A 134 -5.33 -15.98 -0.01
N TYR A 135 -4.36 -15.35 0.63
CA TYR A 135 -3.30 -14.56 -0.02
C TYR A 135 -2.49 -15.43 -1.00
N GLY A 136 -2.16 -16.67 -0.62
CA GLY A 136 -1.22 -17.51 -1.34
C GLY A 136 0.19 -16.88 -1.38
N GLY A 137 1.22 -17.61 -1.71
CA GLY A 137 2.57 -17.04 -1.95
C GLY A 137 3.14 -16.12 -0.87
N THR A 138 2.76 -16.32 0.42
CA THR A 138 3.25 -15.48 1.54
C THR A 138 4.74 -15.60 1.76
N HIS A 139 5.32 -16.77 1.48
CA HIS A 139 6.77 -17.00 1.58
C HIS A 139 7.54 -16.19 0.53
N GLU A 140 7.07 -16.20 -0.71
CA GLU A 140 7.67 -15.40 -1.79
C GLU A 140 7.50 -13.91 -1.54
N ALA A 141 6.37 -13.49 -0.94
CA ALA A 141 6.16 -12.11 -0.52
C ALA A 141 7.15 -11.70 0.58
N LEU A 142 7.41 -12.58 1.57
CA LEU A 142 8.43 -12.37 2.59
C LEU A 142 9.80 -12.14 1.94
N GLN A 143 10.23 -13.02 1.03
CA GLN A 143 11.51 -12.87 0.34
C GLN A 143 11.62 -11.58 -0.49
N ARG A 144 10.52 -11.14 -1.11
CA ARG A 144 10.50 -9.86 -1.85
C ARG A 144 10.62 -8.67 -0.90
N SER A 145 9.90 -8.67 0.22
CA SER A 145 9.97 -7.61 1.23
C SER A 145 11.33 -7.54 1.90
N ASP A 146 11.99 -8.68 2.17
CA ASP A 146 13.35 -8.73 2.71
C ASP A 146 14.36 -8.04 1.78
N ARG A 147 14.21 -8.17 0.47
CA ARG A 147 15.07 -7.44 -0.49
C ARG A 147 14.93 -5.92 -0.38
N VAL A 148 13.68 -5.43 -0.22
CA VAL A 148 13.40 -4.00 -0.06
C VAL A 148 13.98 -3.48 1.27
N ILE A 149 13.76 -4.21 2.36
CA ILE A 149 14.26 -3.90 3.69
C ILE A 149 15.80 -3.84 3.68
N ASN A 150 16.46 -4.85 3.11
CA ASN A 150 17.91 -4.92 3.03
C ASN A 150 18.50 -3.81 2.14
N ALA A 151 17.80 -3.39 1.08
CA ALA A 151 18.20 -2.25 0.28
C ALA A 151 18.18 -0.96 1.12
N ARG A 152 17.11 -0.73 1.88
CA ARG A 152 16.96 0.45 2.76
C ARG A 152 18.04 0.50 3.84
N ILE A 153 18.40 -0.64 4.42
CA ILE A 153 19.48 -0.72 5.44
C ILE A 153 20.82 -0.32 4.81
N ARG A 154 21.14 -0.86 3.63
CA ARG A 154 22.40 -0.52 2.92
C ARG A 154 22.50 0.95 2.54
N ASP A 155 21.40 1.56 2.11
CA ASP A 155 21.38 2.98 1.77
C ASP A 155 21.70 3.85 3.00
N LYS A 156 21.08 3.55 4.14
CA LYS A 156 21.40 4.23 5.41
C LYS A 156 22.85 4.09 5.86
N GLU A 157 23.45 2.94 5.63
CA GLU A 157 24.86 2.72 5.97
C GLU A 157 25.80 3.53 5.07
N ARG A 158 25.43 3.72 3.80
CA ARG A 158 26.16 4.58 2.85
C ARG A 158 26.08 6.05 3.26
N ASP A 159 24.86 6.53 3.58
CA ASP A 159 24.64 7.91 3.98
C ASP A 159 25.42 8.26 5.25
N LYS A 160 25.49 7.34 6.23
CA LYS A 160 26.31 7.52 7.44
C LYS A 160 27.81 7.61 7.15
N LYS A 161 28.30 6.86 6.18
CA LYS A 161 29.73 6.89 5.78
C LYS A 161 30.08 8.14 5.00
N SER A 162 29.16 8.65 4.16
CA SER A 162 29.39 9.88 3.38
C SER A 162 29.23 11.17 4.21
N GLY A 163 28.46 11.15 5.30
CA GLY A 163 28.29 12.29 6.20
C GLY A 163 29.36 12.41 7.29
N GLY A 164 30.17 11.37 7.51
CA GLY A 164 31.24 11.35 8.52
C GLY A 164 32.57 11.99 8.08
N ASP A 165 32.75 12.35 6.82
CA ASP A 165 33.99 12.92 6.26
C ASP A 165 33.97 14.46 6.15
N GLN A 166 33.01 15.14 6.76
CA GLN A 166 32.90 16.62 6.70
C GLN A 166 33.19 17.36 8.02
N ASP A 167 33.55 16.66 9.09
CA ASP A 167 33.89 17.26 10.40
C ASP A 167 35.35 16.97 10.85
N ASP A 168 36.31 17.16 9.98
CA ASP A 168 37.76 17.30 10.36
C ASP A 168 38.39 18.57 9.79
#